data_2381b96f04ab67d1fa5728f9efef55dc
#
_entry.id   2381b96f04ab67d1fa5728f9efef55dc
#
_cell.length_a   1.000
_cell.length_b   1.000
_cell.length_c   1.000
_cell.angle_alpha   90.00
_cell.angle_beta   90.00
_cell.angle_gamma   90.00
#
_symmetry.space_group_name_H-M   'P 1'
#
loop_
_entity.id
_entity.type
_entity.pdbx_description
1 polymer ?
#
loop_
_entity_poly.entity_id
_entity_poly.type
_entity_poly.pdbx_seq_one_letter_code
_entity_poly.pdbx_strand_id
1 'polypeptide(L)'
;MMRSSLGKSVRLRPVCTLLGLAVFASATAADAAVHRVHPGESIQAAIDTASPGDTIFVEPGTYQETGNAQFGLRISTDNLRVIGQVNEGQGEAGKVRLLQFGTQQTGVYAAPQGCGPELFVCADELQGFYIRGFTVEDFPKNGIQTRFVEDFQIIENESARNLENGLYPTLSTNGLVQNNISYGALDTALWVAGSESVRVIGNELFGSPTGLEITVANDVLATHNDIHDNTVGVGLYHPNAAGNPQRPVMANWVIEQNRIHNNNLPNPAPPGSFQAGLLPGFGVLLLGVSDHVVGKNDIEGNDSAGIAVVGWCTATSLGDPSRNCSNDPPQADPSANNNLIYLNKLSDNGLNPTPGIPGVDILYLQTPPFEAGVGNCFEKNKPASFTFLSSEPDGQLPTDGC
;
A
#
# COMPACT_ATOMS: atom_id res chain seq x y z
N MET A 1 -57.68 46.58 -57.13
CA MET A 1 -58.92 46.06 -56.49
C MET A 1 -58.55 45.57 -55.09
N MET A 2 -58.80 46.38 -54.10
CA MET A 2 -59.89 46.27 -53.11
C MET A 2 -59.90 44.87 -52.43
N ARG A 3 -59.60 44.71 -51.19
CA ARG A 3 -60.31 44.79 -49.88
C ARG A 3 -59.54 43.87 -48.95
N SER A 4 -59.53 43.88 -47.66
CA SER A 4 -60.05 44.70 -46.58
C SER A 4 -59.55 44.11 -45.25
N SER A 5 -59.30 44.96 -44.31
CA SER A 5 -58.93 44.71 -42.92
C SER A 5 -59.87 43.76 -42.17
N LEU A 6 -59.34 43.04 -41.20
CA LEU A 6 -60.05 42.71 -40.01
C LEU A 6 -59.05 42.58 -38.86
N GLY A 7 -59.16 43.49 -37.91
CA GLY A 7 -58.38 43.51 -36.67
C GLY A 7 -58.85 42.44 -35.73
N LYS A 8 -57.87 41.85 -35.05
CA LYS A 8 -58.11 41.01 -33.82
C LYS A 8 -57.50 41.71 -32.63
N SER A 9 -58.37 42.13 -31.77
CA SER A 9 -58.02 42.66 -30.43
C SER A 9 -57.36 41.59 -29.62
N VAL A 10 -56.11 41.82 -29.15
CA VAL A 10 -55.42 41.00 -28.20
C VAL A 10 -55.77 41.49 -26.76
N ARG A 11 -56.50 40.70 -26.05
CA ARG A 11 -56.75 40.94 -24.59
C ARG A 11 -55.48 40.53 -23.81
N LEU A 12 -54.78 41.46 -23.20
CA LEU A 12 -53.76 41.23 -22.19
C LEU A 12 -54.40 40.68 -20.93
N ARG A 13 -54.00 39.49 -20.50
CA ARG A 13 -54.26 38.96 -19.18
C ARG A 13 -53.13 39.40 -18.24
N PRO A 14 -53.42 39.80 -17.00
CA PRO A 14 -52.38 40.13 -16.04
C PRO A 14 -51.69 38.84 -15.57
N VAL A 15 -50.39 38.78 -15.75
CA VAL A 15 -49.55 37.75 -15.14
C VAL A 15 -49.26 38.18 -13.69
N CYS A 16 -49.85 37.48 -12.71
CA CYS A 16 -49.44 37.56 -11.34
C CYS A 16 -48.08 36.90 -11.17
N THR A 17 -47.04 37.69 -11.01
CA THR A 17 -45.71 37.20 -10.64
C THR A 17 -45.70 36.95 -9.13
N LEU A 18 -45.79 35.68 -8.73
CA LEU A 18 -45.48 35.28 -7.36
C LEU A 18 -43.93 35.34 -7.22
N LEU A 19 -43.42 36.33 -6.48
CA LEU A 19 -42.08 36.36 -5.97
C LEU A 19 -41.98 35.29 -4.87
N GLY A 20 -41.46 34.11 -5.21
CA GLY A 20 -41.03 33.13 -4.21
C GLY A 20 -39.73 33.62 -3.54
N LEU A 21 -39.82 34.01 -2.25
CA LEU A 21 -38.64 34.21 -1.43
C LEU A 21 -37.99 32.83 -1.21
N ALA A 22 -36.91 32.54 -1.94
CA ALA A 22 -36.04 31.41 -1.62
C ALA A 22 -35.20 31.81 -0.38
N VAL A 23 -35.59 31.30 0.77
CA VAL A 23 -34.75 31.36 1.98
C VAL A 23 -33.60 30.40 1.75
N PHE A 24 -32.45 30.89 1.33
CA PHE A 24 -31.20 30.15 1.41
C PHE A 24 -30.84 30.04 2.90
N ALA A 25 -31.14 28.91 3.51
CA ALA A 25 -30.53 28.54 4.77
C ALA A 25 -29.02 28.35 4.51
N SER A 26 -28.21 29.34 4.85
CA SER A 26 -26.77 29.20 4.95
C SER A 26 -26.51 28.18 6.04
N ALA A 27 -26.18 26.95 5.68
CA ALA A 27 -25.59 26.02 6.62
C ALA A 27 -24.24 26.63 7.01
N THR A 28 -24.17 27.20 8.22
CA THR A 28 -22.88 27.53 8.83
C THR A 28 -22.17 26.20 8.99
N ALA A 29 -21.04 26.01 8.29
CA ALA A 29 -20.13 24.93 8.62
C ALA A 29 -19.81 25.06 10.11
N ALA A 30 -20.13 24.05 10.89
CA ALA A 30 -19.71 24.01 12.28
C ALA A 30 -18.19 24.00 12.28
N ASP A 31 -17.57 24.81 13.12
CA ASP A 31 -16.13 24.77 13.31
C ASP A 31 -15.73 23.36 13.78
N ALA A 32 -14.66 22.81 13.18
CA ALA A 32 -14.13 21.50 13.56
C ALA A 32 -13.76 21.47 15.04
N ALA A 33 -14.35 20.55 15.79
CA ALA A 33 -14.10 20.42 17.23
C ALA A 33 -12.84 19.60 17.52
N VAL A 34 -12.26 19.83 18.69
CA VAL A 34 -11.16 19.02 19.22
C VAL A 34 -11.65 18.26 20.45
N HIS A 35 -11.73 16.94 20.32
CA HIS A 35 -12.05 16.03 21.42
C HIS A 35 -10.74 15.56 22.06
N ARG A 36 -10.52 15.87 23.34
CA ARG A 36 -9.34 15.40 24.06
C ARG A 36 -9.65 14.10 24.77
N VAL A 37 -8.72 13.15 24.67
CA VAL A 37 -8.80 11.83 25.32
C VAL A 37 -7.61 11.69 26.26
N HIS A 38 -7.89 11.52 27.56
CA HIS A 38 -6.88 11.31 28.58
C HIS A 38 -6.67 9.82 28.88
N PRO A 39 -5.53 9.44 29.49
CA PRO A 39 -5.29 8.06 29.92
C PRO A 39 -6.45 7.52 30.79
N GLY A 40 -6.96 6.34 30.40
CA GLY A 40 -8.12 5.71 31.06
C GLY A 40 -9.47 6.04 30.45
N GLU A 41 -9.54 6.97 29.50
CA GLU A 41 -10.73 7.23 28.68
C GLU A 41 -10.70 6.39 27.40
N SER A 42 -11.86 6.23 26.74
CA SER A 42 -11.96 5.49 25.46
C SER A 42 -11.77 6.42 24.27
N ILE A 43 -10.81 6.09 23.42
CA ILE A 43 -10.60 6.77 22.14
C ILE A 43 -11.81 6.50 21.22
N GLN A 44 -12.31 5.25 21.20
CA GLN A 44 -13.47 4.89 20.37
C GLN A 44 -14.71 5.68 20.75
N ALA A 45 -14.97 5.90 22.04
CA ALA A 45 -16.11 6.71 22.47
C ALA A 45 -16.03 8.16 21.98
N ALA A 46 -14.83 8.73 21.91
CA ALA A 46 -14.63 10.05 21.32
C ALA A 46 -14.84 10.03 19.79
N ILE A 47 -14.35 9.00 19.10
CA ILE A 47 -14.58 8.79 17.65
C ILE A 47 -16.08 8.68 17.35
N ASP A 48 -16.83 7.92 18.15
CA ASP A 48 -18.27 7.67 17.94
C ASP A 48 -19.14 8.93 18.07
N THR A 49 -18.65 9.94 18.78
CA THR A 49 -19.34 11.22 18.97
C THR A 49 -18.88 12.34 18.05
N ALA A 50 -17.81 12.10 17.29
CA ALA A 50 -17.21 13.10 16.41
C ALA A 50 -18.05 13.36 15.16
N SER A 51 -18.02 14.59 14.71
CA SER A 51 -18.58 15.05 13.44
C SER A 51 -17.51 15.06 12.34
N PRO A 52 -17.90 15.05 11.06
CA PRO A 52 -16.95 15.21 9.96
C PRO A 52 -16.07 16.46 10.11
N GLY A 53 -14.76 16.26 9.98
CA GLY A 53 -13.77 17.32 10.13
C GLY A 53 -13.21 17.49 11.55
N ASP A 54 -13.76 16.84 12.55
CA ASP A 54 -13.28 16.93 13.93
C ASP A 54 -11.88 16.30 14.11
N THR A 55 -11.25 16.64 15.23
CA THR A 55 -9.97 16.09 15.65
C THR A 55 -10.11 15.37 16.99
N ILE A 56 -9.69 14.11 17.02
CA ILE A 56 -9.50 13.35 18.26
C ILE A 56 -8.04 13.51 18.66
N PHE A 57 -7.79 14.20 19.77
CA PHE A 57 -6.44 14.42 20.30
C PHE A 57 -6.22 13.53 21.52
N VAL A 58 -5.30 12.60 21.42
CA VAL A 58 -5.06 11.55 22.42
C VAL A 58 -3.77 11.83 23.17
N GLU A 59 -3.82 11.88 24.49
CA GLU A 59 -2.63 12.07 25.34
C GLU A 59 -1.83 10.75 25.49
N PRO A 60 -0.51 10.83 25.80
CA PRO A 60 0.31 9.65 25.98
C PRO A 60 -0.26 8.70 27.05
N GLY A 61 -0.28 7.42 26.72
CA GLY A 61 -0.82 6.38 27.59
C GLY A 61 -1.02 5.07 26.87
N THR A 62 -1.40 4.04 27.60
CA THR A 62 -1.76 2.73 27.04
C THR A 62 -3.29 2.61 26.99
N TYR A 63 -3.80 2.30 25.82
CA TYR A 63 -5.23 2.19 25.53
C TYR A 63 -5.57 0.78 25.07
N GLN A 64 -6.63 0.23 25.66
CA GLN A 64 -7.23 -1.04 25.28
C GLN A 64 -8.73 -0.81 25.12
N GLU A 65 -9.18 -0.73 23.90
CA GLU A 65 -10.58 -0.46 23.59
C GLU A 65 -11.43 -1.74 23.75
N THR A 66 -12.57 -1.64 24.43
CA THR A 66 -13.43 -2.79 24.74
C THR A 66 -14.74 -2.81 23.96
N GLY A 67 -15.07 -1.71 23.28
CA GLY A 67 -16.37 -1.50 22.63
C GLY A 67 -16.58 -2.23 21.31
N ASN A 68 -15.51 -2.75 20.69
CA ASN A 68 -15.57 -3.42 19.39
C ASN A 68 -14.83 -4.76 19.44
N ALA A 69 -15.47 -5.82 18.96
CA ALA A 69 -14.92 -7.17 18.98
C ALA A 69 -13.93 -7.46 17.83
N GLN A 70 -13.90 -6.60 16.80
CA GLN A 70 -13.07 -6.80 15.60
C GLN A 70 -11.90 -5.81 15.51
N PHE A 71 -12.09 -4.59 15.99
CA PHE A 71 -11.15 -3.48 15.82
C PHE A 71 -10.79 -2.84 17.15
N GLY A 72 -9.54 -2.43 17.30
CA GLY A 72 -9.14 -1.51 18.36
C GLY A 72 -9.86 -0.17 18.17
N LEU A 73 -9.67 0.46 16.99
CA LEU A 73 -10.39 1.65 16.59
C LEU A 73 -11.10 1.42 15.25
N ARG A 74 -12.38 1.81 15.18
CA ARG A 74 -13.18 1.82 13.95
C ARG A 74 -13.51 3.25 13.57
N ILE A 75 -13.03 3.67 12.40
CA ILE A 75 -13.26 5.01 11.85
C ILE A 75 -14.17 4.92 10.64
N SER A 76 -15.29 5.64 10.66
CA SER A 76 -16.24 5.75 9.55
C SER A 76 -16.83 7.16 9.38
N THR A 77 -16.23 8.13 10.06
CA THR A 77 -16.60 9.54 9.97
C THR A 77 -15.67 10.25 9.01
N ASP A 78 -16.22 10.96 8.04
CA ASP A 78 -15.46 11.67 7.02
C ASP A 78 -14.54 12.74 7.60
N ASN A 79 -13.37 12.88 7.02
CA ASN A 79 -12.39 13.91 7.36
C ASN A 79 -11.95 13.92 8.83
N LEU A 80 -12.09 12.79 9.52
CA LEU A 80 -11.67 12.67 10.92
C LEU A 80 -10.16 12.63 11.05
N ARG A 81 -9.62 13.40 11.99
CA ARG A 81 -8.21 13.43 12.34
C ARG A 81 -8.00 12.77 13.70
N VAL A 82 -7.18 11.74 13.76
CA VAL A 82 -6.84 11.03 15.01
C VAL A 82 -5.35 11.27 15.28
N ILE A 83 -5.06 12.05 16.32
CA ILE A 83 -3.72 12.56 16.61
C ILE A 83 -3.28 12.12 18.00
N GLY A 84 -2.28 11.27 18.07
CA GLY A 84 -1.56 10.93 19.29
C GLY A 84 -0.51 11.98 19.60
N GLN A 85 -0.49 12.45 20.84
CA GLN A 85 0.60 13.28 21.32
C GLN A 85 1.84 12.41 21.56
N VAL A 86 2.98 12.83 21.04
CA VAL A 86 4.28 12.20 21.31
C VAL A 86 5.11 13.15 22.16
N ASN A 87 5.55 12.69 23.32
CA ASN A 87 6.46 13.40 24.19
C ASN A 87 7.87 12.86 23.98
N GLU A 88 8.66 13.55 23.17
CA GLU A 88 10.02 13.15 22.87
C GLU A 88 10.88 13.02 24.15
N GLY A 89 11.75 12.01 24.16
CA GLY A 89 12.67 11.76 25.27
C GLY A 89 12.07 11.02 26.47
N GLN A 90 10.77 10.70 26.48
CA GLN A 90 10.12 9.94 27.54
C GLN A 90 9.98 8.44 27.24
N GLY A 91 10.54 7.97 26.11
CA GLY A 91 10.43 6.57 25.71
C GLY A 91 8.97 6.12 25.57
N GLU A 92 8.67 4.90 25.97
CA GLU A 92 7.31 4.33 25.86
C GLU A 92 6.24 5.13 26.65
N ALA A 93 6.61 5.76 27.75
CA ALA A 93 5.68 6.57 28.54
C ALA A 93 5.25 7.86 27.83
N GLY A 94 6.00 8.29 26.81
CA GLY A 94 5.69 9.46 25.99
C GLY A 94 4.85 9.14 24.75
N LYS A 95 4.45 7.87 24.54
CA LYS A 95 3.72 7.39 23.36
C LYS A 95 2.24 7.16 23.64
N VAL A 96 1.42 7.23 22.60
CA VAL A 96 0.04 6.73 22.61
C VAL A 96 0.07 5.29 22.08
N ARG A 97 -0.09 4.33 22.98
CA ARG A 97 -0.02 2.90 22.65
C ARG A 97 -1.41 2.29 22.60
N LEU A 98 -1.79 1.79 21.44
CA LEU A 98 -3.02 1.03 21.23
C LEU A 98 -2.68 -0.47 21.21
N LEU A 99 -3.12 -1.17 22.25
CA LEU A 99 -2.90 -2.61 22.41
C LEU A 99 -4.15 -3.41 22.09
N GLN A 100 -3.94 -4.61 21.57
CA GLN A 100 -5.00 -5.59 21.32
C GLN A 100 -5.76 -5.94 22.61
N PHE A 101 -7.09 -6.06 22.52
CA PHE A 101 -7.94 -6.53 23.60
C PHE A 101 -8.96 -7.57 23.10
N GLY A 102 -9.14 -8.63 23.87
CA GLY A 102 -10.15 -9.66 23.59
C GLY A 102 -9.96 -10.35 22.24
N THR A 103 -10.98 -10.26 21.37
CA THR A 103 -11.00 -10.92 20.04
C THR A 103 -10.67 -9.98 18.88
N GLN A 104 -10.25 -8.77 19.15
CA GLN A 104 -9.90 -7.77 18.13
C GLN A 104 -8.84 -8.32 17.18
N GLN A 105 -9.03 -8.07 15.90
CA GLN A 105 -8.16 -8.59 14.83
C GLN A 105 -7.26 -7.49 14.25
N THR A 106 -7.77 -6.28 14.07
CA THR A 106 -7.07 -5.14 13.47
C THR A 106 -7.04 -3.97 14.44
N GLY A 107 -5.89 -3.31 14.55
CA GLY A 107 -5.71 -2.19 15.46
C GLY A 107 -6.57 -1.00 15.07
N VAL A 108 -6.30 -0.39 13.94
CA VAL A 108 -7.08 0.73 13.40
C VAL A 108 -7.67 0.34 12.05
N TYR A 109 -8.97 0.44 11.92
CA TYR A 109 -9.69 0.15 10.68
C TYR A 109 -10.52 1.37 10.24
N ALA A 110 -10.08 2.03 9.17
CA ALA A 110 -10.78 3.15 8.55
C ALA A 110 -11.46 2.69 7.26
N ALA A 111 -12.78 2.81 7.20
CA ALA A 111 -13.59 2.42 6.05
C ALA A 111 -15.00 3.03 6.14
N PRO A 112 -15.78 3.12 5.04
CA PRO A 112 -17.17 3.57 5.08
C PRO A 112 -18.02 2.74 6.03
N GLN A 113 -19.12 3.31 6.51
CA GLN A 113 -20.08 2.59 7.31
C GLN A 113 -20.63 1.38 6.56
N GLY A 114 -20.70 0.22 7.23
CA GLY A 114 -21.17 -1.03 6.64
C GLY A 114 -20.15 -1.76 5.77
N CYS A 115 -18.96 -1.19 5.52
CA CYS A 115 -17.88 -1.84 4.80
C CYS A 115 -17.00 -2.66 5.74
N GLY A 116 -17.13 -3.97 5.69
CA GLY A 116 -16.30 -4.91 6.47
C GLY A 116 -14.99 -5.26 5.77
N PRO A 117 -14.02 -5.85 6.50
CA PRO A 117 -12.70 -6.17 5.98
C PRO A 117 -12.70 -7.24 4.86
N GLU A 118 -13.76 -8.05 4.77
CA GLU A 118 -13.88 -9.12 3.77
C GLU A 118 -14.55 -8.65 2.46
N LEU A 119 -15.06 -7.40 2.39
CA LEU A 119 -15.76 -6.92 1.21
C LEU A 119 -14.77 -6.35 0.19
N PHE A 120 -14.86 -6.78 -1.05
CA PHE A 120 -14.09 -6.26 -2.19
C PHE A 120 -14.82 -5.18 -2.99
N VAL A 121 -16.07 -4.89 -2.65
CA VAL A 121 -16.88 -3.82 -3.23
C VAL A 121 -17.69 -3.18 -2.12
N CYS A 122 -17.65 -1.87 -2.02
CA CYS A 122 -18.49 -1.08 -1.13
C CYS A 122 -19.25 -0.03 -1.95
N ALA A 123 -20.44 0.34 -1.46
CA ALA A 123 -21.29 1.30 -2.16
C ALA A 123 -20.75 2.74 -2.04
N ASP A 124 -20.10 3.03 -0.93
CA ASP A 124 -19.60 4.35 -0.58
C ASP A 124 -18.09 4.30 -0.32
N GLU A 125 -17.44 5.45 -0.34
CA GLU A 125 -16.06 5.68 0.09
C GLU A 125 -16.04 6.60 1.31
N LEU A 126 -15.11 6.37 2.23
CA LEU A 126 -14.84 7.28 3.34
C LEU A 126 -13.98 8.44 2.83
N GLN A 127 -14.40 9.65 3.03
CA GLN A 127 -13.70 10.84 2.57
C GLN A 127 -12.77 11.38 3.66
N GLY A 128 -11.46 11.39 3.39
CA GLY A 128 -10.45 11.96 4.27
C GLY A 128 -10.25 11.19 5.59
N PHE A 129 -9.09 10.65 5.77
CA PHE A 129 -8.69 10.03 7.04
C PHE A 129 -7.25 10.43 7.38
N TYR A 130 -7.03 10.85 8.61
CA TYR A 130 -5.71 11.22 9.09
C TYR A 130 -5.41 10.53 10.42
N ILE A 131 -4.28 9.81 10.50
CA ILE A 131 -3.78 9.25 11.76
C ILE A 131 -2.29 9.55 11.93
N ARG A 132 -1.90 9.99 13.15
CA ARG A 132 -0.52 10.32 13.47
C ARG A 132 -0.20 10.02 14.93
N GLY A 133 1.05 9.58 15.20
CA GLY A 133 1.63 9.53 16.54
C GLY A 133 1.15 8.36 17.40
N PHE A 134 0.67 7.28 16.79
CA PHE A 134 0.26 6.06 17.48
C PHE A 134 1.31 4.97 17.38
N THR A 135 1.49 4.21 18.47
CA THR A 135 2.07 2.87 18.44
C THR A 135 0.94 1.85 18.49
N VAL A 136 0.75 1.08 17.42
CA VAL A 136 -0.30 0.06 17.28
C VAL A 136 0.35 -1.31 17.27
N GLU A 137 0.06 -2.15 18.27
CA GLU A 137 0.87 -3.34 18.49
C GLU A 137 0.09 -4.58 18.92
N ASP A 138 0.65 -5.74 18.52
CA ASP A 138 0.23 -7.09 18.95
C ASP A 138 -1.17 -7.50 18.50
N PHE A 139 -1.69 -6.95 17.38
CA PHE A 139 -2.96 -7.37 16.81
C PHE A 139 -2.80 -8.63 15.95
N PRO A 140 -3.77 -9.58 15.98
CA PRO A 140 -3.70 -10.83 15.22
C PRO A 140 -3.69 -10.68 13.71
N LYS A 141 -4.19 -9.55 13.18
CA LYS A 141 -4.14 -9.21 11.77
C LYS A 141 -3.34 -7.93 11.55
N ASN A 142 -4.02 -6.84 11.20
CA ASN A 142 -3.37 -5.64 10.72
C ASN A 142 -3.19 -4.58 11.83
N GLY A 143 -2.11 -3.81 11.75
CA GLY A 143 -1.92 -2.65 12.61
C GLY A 143 -2.85 -1.51 12.21
N ILE A 144 -2.57 -0.83 11.09
CA ILE A 144 -3.39 0.27 10.57
C ILE A 144 -3.83 -0.08 9.16
N GLN A 145 -5.15 -0.20 8.96
CA GLN A 145 -5.75 -0.55 7.68
C GLN A 145 -6.73 0.54 7.23
N THR A 146 -6.59 0.99 5.98
CA THR A 146 -7.64 1.73 5.27
C THR A 146 -8.30 0.82 4.25
N ARG A 147 -9.61 1.02 4.00
CA ARG A 147 -10.34 0.29 2.98
C ARG A 147 -11.47 1.16 2.41
N PHE A 148 -11.47 1.38 1.09
CA PHE A 148 -12.36 2.32 0.40
C PHE A 148 -12.31 3.72 1.03
N VAL A 149 -11.10 4.25 1.20
CA VAL A 149 -10.85 5.59 1.73
C VAL A 149 -10.22 6.43 0.62
N GLU A 150 -10.80 7.58 0.34
CA GLU A 150 -10.21 8.63 -0.50
C GLU A 150 -9.54 9.68 0.38
N ASP A 151 -8.36 10.18 -0.03
CA ASP A 151 -7.59 11.19 0.68
C ASP A 151 -7.15 10.77 2.09
N PHE A 152 -6.45 9.64 2.23
CA PHE A 152 -5.95 9.19 3.53
C PHE A 152 -4.49 9.57 3.81
N GLN A 153 -4.17 9.75 5.09
CA GLN A 153 -2.83 10.03 5.56
C GLN A 153 -2.50 9.20 6.82
N ILE A 154 -1.46 8.37 6.72
CA ILE A 154 -0.90 7.57 7.83
C ILE A 154 0.52 8.10 8.06
N ILE A 155 0.73 8.90 9.11
CA ILE A 155 1.95 9.68 9.27
C ILE A 155 2.55 9.50 10.67
N GLU A 156 3.86 9.23 10.74
CA GLU A 156 4.60 9.18 12.00
C GLU A 156 3.95 8.23 13.04
N ASN A 157 3.53 7.05 12.60
CA ASN A 157 3.04 5.99 13.48
C ASN A 157 4.09 4.87 13.60
N GLU A 158 3.96 4.08 14.63
CA GLU A 158 4.68 2.82 14.80
C GLU A 158 3.67 1.65 14.74
N SER A 159 3.92 0.69 13.86
CA SER A 159 3.14 -0.55 13.75
C SER A 159 4.04 -1.73 14.11
N ALA A 160 3.80 -2.35 15.24
CA ALA A 160 4.72 -3.31 15.83
C ALA A 160 4.08 -4.69 16.04
N ARG A 161 4.70 -5.75 15.54
CA ARG A 161 4.33 -7.16 15.80
C ARG A 161 2.85 -7.49 15.55
N ASN A 162 2.24 -6.84 14.55
CA ASN A 162 0.90 -7.19 14.09
C ASN A 162 1.01 -8.39 13.15
N LEU A 163 0.26 -9.48 13.44
CA LEU A 163 0.59 -10.81 12.92
C LEU A 163 0.23 -11.05 11.44
N GLU A 164 -0.44 -10.13 10.76
CA GLU A 164 -0.65 -10.20 9.31
C GLU A 164 0.13 -9.03 8.69
N ASN A 165 -0.41 -7.82 8.64
CA ASN A 165 0.27 -6.68 8.08
C ASN A 165 0.46 -5.55 9.10
N GLY A 166 1.57 -4.83 8.98
CA GLY A 166 1.80 -3.64 9.80
C GLY A 166 0.90 -2.49 9.36
N LEU A 167 1.16 -1.93 8.18
CA LEU A 167 0.37 -0.87 7.55
C LEU A 167 -0.26 -1.42 6.26
N TYR A 168 -1.57 -1.25 6.10
CA TYR A 168 -2.31 -1.89 5.03
C TYR A 168 -3.32 -0.97 4.34
N PRO A 169 -2.87 0.00 3.52
CA PRO A 169 -3.77 0.70 2.63
C PRO A 169 -4.28 -0.23 1.53
N THR A 170 -5.59 -0.50 1.53
CA THR A 170 -6.22 -1.39 0.54
C THR A 170 -7.47 -0.77 -0.06
N LEU A 171 -7.68 -0.94 -1.38
CA LEU A 171 -8.84 -0.44 -2.12
C LEU A 171 -9.11 1.05 -1.88
N SER A 172 -8.06 1.82 -1.63
CA SER A 172 -8.11 3.23 -1.24
C SER A 172 -7.41 4.11 -2.27
N THR A 173 -7.68 5.41 -2.28
CA THR A 173 -7.15 6.35 -3.29
C THR A 173 -6.53 7.59 -2.65
N ASN A 174 -5.60 8.25 -3.37
CA ASN A 174 -4.97 9.51 -2.97
C ASN A 174 -4.32 9.43 -1.58
N GLY A 175 -3.49 8.40 -1.36
CA GLY A 175 -2.92 8.10 -0.05
C GLY A 175 -1.54 8.66 0.21
N LEU A 176 -1.26 8.99 1.47
CA LEU A 176 0.08 9.28 1.96
C LEU A 176 0.41 8.40 3.17
N VAL A 177 1.45 7.57 3.04
CA VAL A 177 2.03 6.78 4.13
C VAL A 177 3.44 7.30 4.36
N GLN A 178 3.66 8.06 5.44
CA GLN A 178 4.90 8.82 5.59
C GLN A 178 5.50 8.73 6.99
N ASN A 179 6.84 8.56 7.02
CA ASN A 179 7.64 8.58 8.25
C ASN A 179 7.13 7.62 9.33
N ASN A 180 6.58 6.48 8.93
CA ASN A 180 6.16 5.44 9.86
C ASN A 180 7.29 4.44 10.09
N ILE A 181 7.25 3.76 11.24
CA ILE A 181 8.07 2.59 11.53
C ILE A 181 7.14 1.38 11.54
N SER A 182 7.43 0.34 10.75
CA SER A 182 6.63 -0.88 10.75
C SER A 182 7.50 -2.12 10.75
N TYR A 183 7.26 -3.02 11.71
CA TYR A 183 8.11 -4.20 11.89
C TYR A 183 7.43 -5.39 12.53
N GLY A 184 8.00 -6.58 12.28
CA GLY A 184 7.61 -7.81 12.94
C GLY A 184 6.24 -8.35 12.53
N ALA A 185 5.74 -7.95 11.37
CA ALA A 185 4.59 -8.57 10.74
C ALA A 185 4.98 -9.97 10.21
N LEU A 186 4.01 -10.88 10.13
CA LEU A 186 4.24 -12.24 9.59
C LEU A 186 3.80 -12.38 8.14
N ASP A 187 3.33 -11.28 7.53
CA ASP A 187 3.06 -11.15 6.11
C ASP A 187 3.87 -9.97 5.54
N THR A 188 3.44 -8.75 5.73
CA THR A 188 4.11 -7.57 5.17
C THR A 188 4.18 -6.40 6.16
N ALA A 189 5.34 -5.73 6.25
CA ALA A 189 5.45 -4.54 7.10
C ALA A 189 4.57 -3.39 6.56
N LEU A 190 4.56 -3.14 5.24
CA LEU A 190 3.66 -2.20 4.58
C LEU A 190 3.18 -2.77 3.25
N TRP A 191 1.87 -3.01 3.12
CA TRP A 191 1.26 -3.55 1.90
C TRP A 191 0.30 -2.56 1.25
N VAL A 192 0.60 -2.12 0.02
CA VAL A 192 -0.30 -1.31 -0.81
C VAL A 192 -1.05 -2.25 -1.76
N ALA A 193 -2.33 -2.51 -1.51
CA ALA A 193 -3.12 -3.48 -2.26
C ALA A 193 -4.39 -2.88 -2.88
N GLY A 194 -4.60 -3.09 -4.17
CA GLY A 194 -5.82 -2.63 -4.85
C GLY A 194 -6.07 -1.13 -4.76
N SER A 195 -5.04 -0.35 -4.45
CA SER A 195 -5.12 1.09 -4.20
C SER A 195 -4.59 1.89 -5.39
N GLU A 196 -4.89 3.19 -5.43
CA GLU A 196 -4.48 4.07 -6.52
C GLU A 196 -3.95 5.41 -5.99
N SER A 197 -2.91 5.93 -6.65
CA SER A 197 -2.28 7.22 -6.31
C SER A 197 -1.77 7.28 -4.88
N VAL A 198 -0.98 6.27 -4.46
CA VAL A 198 -0.44 6.17 -3.11
C VAL A 198 1.04 6.55 -3.07
N ARG A 199 1.41 7.40 -2.13
CA ARG A 199 2.80 7.79 -1.86
C ARG A 199 3.28 7.18 -0.55
N VAL A 200 4.38 6.42 -0.61
CA VAL A 200 5.05 5.75 0.51
C VAL A 200 6.41 6.42 0.69
N ILE A 201 6.56 7.27 1.70
CA ILE A 201 7.71 8.18 1.79
C ILE A 201 8.36 8.14 3.17
N GLY A 202 9.67 7.90 3.24
CA GLY A 202 10.46 8.05 4.46
C GLY A 202 10.10 7.05 5.56
N ASN A 203 9.53 5.89 5.24
CA ASN A 203 9.20 4.88 6.23
C ASN A 203 10.40 3.97 6.51
N GLU A 204 10.47 3.42 7.72
CA GLU A 204 11.40 2.37 8.12
C GLU A 204 10.63 1.04 8.23
N LEU A 205 11.03 0.03 7.43
CA LEU A 205 10.27 -1.22 7.25
C LEU A 205 11.19 -2.43 7.45
N PHE A 206 10.98 -3.23 8.50
CA PHE A 206 11.90 -4.33 8.82
C PHE A 206 11.28 -5.51 9.58
N GLY A 207 12.01 -6.61 9.64
CA GLY A 207 11.66 -7.78 10.46
C GLY A 207 10.44 -8.56 10.00
N SER A 208 10.10 -8.51 8.70
CA SER A 208 8.91 -9.13 8.11
C SER A 208 9.27 -10.00 6.90
N PRO A 209 8.38 -10.89 6.43
CA PRO A 209 8.58 -11.60 5.17
C PRO A 209 8.80 -10.67 3.98
N THR A 210 7.99 -9.60 3.88
CA THR A 210 8.22 -8.53 2.90
C THR A 210 8.20 -7.18 3.62
N GLY A 211 9.18 -6.33 3.33
CA GLY A 211 9.22 -4.98 3.89
C GLY A 211 8.14 -4.09 3.26
N LEU A 212 8.22 -3.85 1.97
CA LEU A 212 7.20 -3.15 1.18
C LEU A 212 6.63 -4.08 0.12
N GLU A 213 5.33 -4.27 0.10
CA GLU A 213 4.62 -5.01 -0.94
C GLU A 213 3.67 -4.11 -1.73
N ILE A 214 3.64 -4.28 -3.05
CA ILE A 214 2.68 -3.63 -3.93
C ILE A 214 2.03 -4.70 -4.81
N THR A 215 0.69 -4.77 -4.77
CA THR A 215 -0.10 -5.70 -5.58
C THR A 215 -1.40 -5.06 -6.07
N VAL A 216 -1.79 -5.35 -7.31
CA VAL A 216 -3.08 -4.92 -7.89
C VAL A 216 -3.36 -3.42 -7.69
N ALA A 217 -2.31 -2.61 -7.66
CA ALA A 217 -2.38 -1.17 -7.42
C ALA A 217 -2.04 -0.36 -8.67
N ASN A 218 -2.31 0.93 -8.64
CA ASN A 218 -2.02 1.88 -9.71
C ASN A 218 -1.32 3.13 -9.16
N ASP A 219 -0.39 3.69 -9.93
CA ASP A 219 0.25 4.97 -9.60
C ASP A 219 0.80 5.00 -8.15
N VAL A 220 1.70 4.09 -7.81
CA VAL A 220 2.33 4.03 -6.49
C VAL A 220 3.76 4.56 -6.56
N LEU A 221 4.08 5.56 -5.74
CA LEU A 221 5.43 6.08 -5.57
C LEU A 221 5.98 5.70 -4.20
N ALA A 222 7.04 4.89 -4.15
CA ALA A 222 7.80 4.58 -2.95
C ALA A 222 9.18 5.23 -3.02
N THR A 223 9.46 6.15 -2.10
CA THR A 223 10.70 6.92 -2.12
C THR A 223 11.23 7.27 -0.74
N HIS A 224 12.56 7.35 -0.60
CA HIS A 224 13.24 7.70 0.65
C HIS A 224 12.92 6.76 1.83
N ASN A 225 12.48 5.53 1.58
CA ASN A 225 12.25 4.54 2.63
C ASN A 225 13.56 3.82 2.98
N ASP A 226 13.70 3.41 4.24
CA ASP A 226 14.73 2.51 4.73
C ASP A 226 14.11 1.11 4.93
N ILE A 227 14.53 0.13 4.12
CA ILE A 227 13.89 -1.18 4.04
C ILE A 227 14.96 -2.26 4.26
N HIS A 228 14.91 -2.89 5.43
CA HIS A 228 16.02 -3.74 5.84
C HIS A 228 15.61 -4.92 6.74
N ASP A 229 16.49 -5.90 6.85
CA ASP A 229 16.29 -7.06 7.75
C ASP A 229 14.94 -7.79 7.53
N ASN A 230 14.43 -7.80 6.29
CA ASN A 230 13.26 -8.59 5.86
C ASN A 230 13.72 -9.87 5.15
N THR A 231 12.80 -10.77 4.82
CA THR A 231 13.11 -11.88 3.90
C THR A 231 13.28 -11.36 2.47
N VAL A 232 12.36 -10.48 2.03
CA VAL A 232 12.41 -9.70 0.78
C VAL A 232 12.23 -8.23 1.15
N GLY A 233 13.08 -7.35 0.64
CA GLY A 233 12.97 -5.91 0.94
C GLY A 233 11.73 -5.30 0.30
N VAL A 234 11.68 -5.28 -1.04
CA VAL A 234 10.54 -4.78 -1.81
C VAL A 234 10.00 -5.89 -2.70
N GLY A 235 8.73 -6.23 -2.57
CA GLY A 235 8.01 -7.19 -3.37
C GLY A 235 6.99 -6.51 -4.29
N LEU A 236 7.20 -6.62 -5.60
CA LEU A 236 6.25 -6.20 -6.62
C LEU A 236 5.66 -7.46 -7.22
N TYR A 237 4.45 -7.83 -6.80
CA TYR A 237 3.91 -9.13 -7.10
C TYR A 237 2.66 -9.06 -7.97
N HIS A 238 2.65 -9.92 -8.99
CA HIS A 238 1.45 -10.23 -9.73
C HIS A 238 0.77 -11.43 -9.05
N PRO A 239 -0.31 -11.22 -8.27
CA PRO A 239 -1.09 -12.35 -7.82
C PRO A 239 -1.71 -13.00 -9.05
N ASN A 240 -1.61 -14.32 -9.20
CA ASN A 240 -2.25 -15.07 -10.28
C ASN A 240 -3.80 -15.06 -10.12
N ALA A 241 -4.37 -13.93 -9.79
CA ALA A 241 -5.77 -13.70 -9.58
C ALA A 241 -6.28 -12.67 -10.59
N ALA A 242 -7.51 -12.84 -11.02
CA ALA A 242 -8.22 -11.79 -11.74
C ALA A 242 -8.12 -10.49 -10.93
N GLY A 243 -7.68 -9.41 -11.57
CA GLY A 243 -7.52 -8.13 -10.91
C GLY A 243 -8.77 -7.71 -10.17
N ASN A 244 -8.62 -6.84 -9.19
CA ASN A 244 -9.75 -6.25 -8.50
C ASN A 244 -10.67 -5.56 -9.54
N PRO A 245 -11.98 -5.88 -9.59
CA PRO A 245 -12.89 -5.26 -10.54
C PRO A 245 -12.98 -3.73 -10.42
N GLN A 246 -12.60 -3.15 -9.28
CA GLN A 246 -12.52 -1.70 -9.08
C GLN A 246 -11.16 -1.10 -9.43
N ARG A 247 -10.10 -1.91 -9.54
CA ARG A 247 -8.72 -1.49 -9.86
C ARG A 247 -8.10 -2.50 -10.84
N PRO A 248 -8.59 -2.56 -12.09
CA PRO A 248 -8.19 -3.60 -13.04
C PRO A 248 -6.78 -3.41 -13.62
N VAL A 249 -6.20 -2.23 -13.50
CA VAL A 249 -4.88 -1.90 -14.06
C VAL A 249 -3.83 -2.03 -12.96
N MET A 250 -2.68 -2.62 -13.30
CA MET A 250 -1.51 -2.72 -12.43
C MET A 250 -0.34 -2.07 -13.18
N ALA A 251 -0.13 -0.78 -12.95
CA ALA A 251 0.89 -0.03 -13.66
C ALA A 251 1.44 1.14 -12.82
N ASN A 252 2.56 1.69 -13.30
CA ASN A 252 3.18 2.90 -12.75
C ASN A 252 3.59 2.76 -11.27
N TRP A 253 4.20 1.63 -10.90
CA TRP A 253 4.86 1.55 -9.59
C TRP A 253 6.29 2.05 -9.74
N VAL A 254 6.61 3.08 -8.98
CA VAL A 254 7.91 3.76 -9.02
C VAL A 254 8.61 3.59 -7.68
N ILE A 255 9.70 2.85 -7.67
CA ILE A 255 10.53 2.55 -6.49
C ILE A 255 11.85 3.29 -6.67
N GLU A 256 11.96 4.49 -6.12
CA GLU A 256 13.13 5.35 -6.33
C GLU A 256 13.72 5.92 -5.03
N GLN A 257 15.03 6.09 -5.02
CA GLN A 257 15.73 6.78 -3.92
C GLN A 257 15.52 6.13 -2.54
N ASN A 258 15.27 4.82 -2.49
CA ASN A 258 15.19 4.07 -1.24
C ASN A 258 16.56 3.49 -0.88
N ARG A 259 16.77 3.25 0.40
CA ARG A 259 17.81 2.38 0.91
C ARG A 259 17.24 1.00 1.19
N ILE A 260 17.75 -0.04 0.52
CA ILE A 260 17.21 -1.41 0.58
C ILE A 260 18.36 -2.35 0.91
N HIS A 261 18.42 -2.84 2.15
CA HIS A 261 19.64 -3.54 2.56
C HIS A 261 19.42 -4.66 3.56
N ASN A 262 20.34 -5.65 3.55
CA ASN A 262 20.38 -6.76 4.50
C ASN A 262 19.06 -7.54 4.61
N ASN A 263 18.30 -7.66 3.54
CA ASN A 263 17.03 -8.38 3.57
C ASN A 263 17.28 -9.90 3.49
N ASN A 264 17.80 -10.45 4.58
CA ASN A 264 18.29 -11.83 4.69
C ASN A 264 17.58 -12.61 5.82
N LEU A 265 16.48 -12.06 6.35
CA LEU A 265 15.74 -12.70 7.44
C LEU A 265 15.25 -14.09 6.99
N PRO A 266 15.53 -15.16 7.75
CA PRO A 266 14.83 -16.43 7.55
C PRO A 266 13.33 -16.21 7.60
N ASN A 267 12.63 -16.72 6.59
CA ASN A 267 11.22 -16.38 6.36
C ASN A 267 10.33 -16.76 7.56
N PRO A 268 9.72 -15.80 8.29
CA PRO A 268 8.87 -16.05 9.44
C PRO A 268 7.40 -16.30 9.07
N ALA A 269 7.04 -16.25 7.79
CA ALA A 269 5.66 -16.39 7.34
C ALA A 269 5.04 -17.74 7.73
N PRO A 270 3.76 -17.75 8.15
CA PRO A 270 3.09 -19.00 8.51
C PRO A 270 2.95 -19.93 7.30
N PRO A 271 3.15 -21.25 7.50
CA PRO A 271 2.99 -22.23 6.43
C PRO A 271 1.63 -22.12 5.72
N GLY A 272 1.66 -22.14 4.38
CA GLY A 272 0.46 -22.06 3.55
C GLY A 272 0.04 -20.64 3.14
N SER A 273 0.65 -19.60 3.68
CA SER A 273 0.52 -18.24 3.13
C SER A 273 1.34 -18.10 1.84
N PHE A 274 1.01 -17.07 1.03
CA PHE A 274 1.80 -16.73 -0.15
C PHE A 274 3.24 -16.40 0.24
N GLN A 275 3.42 -15.61 1.28
CA GLN A 275 4.72 -15.18 1.76
C GLN A 275 5.61 -16.35 2.20
N ALA A 276 5.03 -17.47 2.67
CA ALA A 276 5.81 -18.65 3.06
C ALA A 276 6.63 -19.28 1.91
N GLY A 277 6.27 -18.98 0.66
CA GLY A 277 7.00 -19.40 -0.53
C GLY A 277 8.18 -18.52 -0.90
N LEU A 278 8.36 -17.36 -0.26
CA LEU A 278 9.43 -16.44 -0.56
C LEU A 278 10.77 -16.93 0.02
N LEU A 279 11.81 -16.82 -0.79
CA LEU A 279 13.17 -17.14 -0.41
C LEU A 279 13.89 -15.89 0.11
N PRO A 280 14.77 -16.00 1.13
CA PRO A 280 15.46 -14.85 1.66
C PRO A 280 16.58 -14.32 0.77
N GLY A 281 16.93 -13.07 0.97
CA GLY A 281 18.09 -12.45 0.36
C GLY A 281 17.80 -11.64 -0.90
N PHE A 282 16.57 -11.21 -1.13
CA PHE A 282 16.23 -10.32 -2.24
C PHE A 282 16.02 -8.89 -1.78
N GLY A 283 16.76 -7.94 -2.38
CA GLY A 283 16.52 -6.52 -2.15
C GLY A 283 15.21 -6.06 -2.78
N VAL A 284 15.08 -6.19 -4.11
CA VAL A 284 13.85 -5.92 -4.86
C VAL A 284 13.49 -7.13 -5.70
N LEU A 285 12.26 -7.62 -5.58
CA LEU A 285 11.73 -8.75 -6.35
C LEU A 285 10.51 -8.31 -7.16
N LEU A 286 10.69 -8.26 -8.49
CA LEU A 286 9.60 -8.10 -9.46
C LEU A 286 9.18 -9.48 -9.93
N LEU A 287 7.94 -9.86 -9.65
CA LEU A 287 7.43 -11.20 -9.90
C LEU A 287 6.22 -11.17 -10.85
N GLY A 288 6.47 -11.36 -12.16
CA GLY A 288 5.45 -11.34 -13.20
C GLY A 288 4.72 -10.00 -13.33
N VAL A 289 5.41 -8.89 -13.13
CA VAL A 289 4.83 -7.54 -13.18
C VAL A 289 5.45 -6.70 -14.28
N SER A 290 4.65 -5.81 -14.87
CA SER A 290 5.01 -5.04 -16.06
C SER A 290 4.72 -3.54 -15.90
N ASP A 291 5.46 -2.71 -16.65
CA ASP A 291 5.27 -1.24 -16.70
C ASP A 291 5.67 -0.52 -15.39
N HIS A 292 6.77 -0.96 -14.75
CA HIS A 292 7.26 -0.43 -13.48
C HIS A 292 8.66 0.17 -13.57
N VAL A 293 9.00 0.98 -12.57
CA VAL A 293 10.30 1.66 -12.49
C VAL A 293 10.98 1.33 -11.16
N VAL A 294 12.21 0.83 -11.21
CA VAL A 294 13.10 0.65 -10.05
C VAL A 294 14.39 1.43 -10.33
N GLY A 295 14.54 2.58 -9.69
CA GLY A 295 15.62 3.47 -10.04
C GLY A 295 16.23 4.24 -8.89
N LYS A 296 17.53 4.59 -9.02
CA LYS A 296 18.24 5.46 -8.07
C LYS A 296 18.26 4.95 -6.62
N ASN A 297 17.98 3.66 -6.38
CA ASN A 297 18.03 3.09 -5.04
C ASN A 297 19.48 2.74 -4.66
N ASP A 298 19.77 2.74 -3.36
CA ASP A 298 20.97 2.17 -2.76
C ASP A 298 20.62 0.77 -2.25
N ILE A 299 21.14 -0.30 -2.91
CA ILE A 299 20.75 -1.69 -2.68
C ILE A 299 21.99 -2.48 -2.27
N GLU A 300 22.04 -2.91 -1.02
CA GLU A 300 23.27 -3.41 -0.40
C GLU A 300 23.03 -4.66 0.46
N GLY A 301 23.95 -5.63 0.39
CA GLY A 301 24.03 -6.73 1.35
C GLY A 301 22.85 -7.69 1.34
N ASN A 302 22.14 -7.85 0.21
CA ASN A 302 21.05 -8.82 0.07
C ASN A 302 21.62 -10.13 -0.46
N ASP A 303 21.56 -11.19 0.30
CA ASP A 303 22.37 -12.41 0.14
C ASP A 303 22.11 -13.19 -1.16
N SER A 304 20.92 -13.11 -1.76
CA SER A 304 20.56 -13.82 -2.98
C SER A 304 20.64 -12.93 -4.23
N ALA A 305 19.98 -11.78 -4.24
CA ALA A 305 20.11 -10.80 -5.32
C ALA A 305 19.73 -9.37 -4.86
N GLY A 306 20.45 -8.38 -5.40
CA GLY A 306 20.05 -6.98 -5.20
C GLY A 306 18.71 -6.67 -5.84
N ILE A 307 18.58 -6.99 -7.14
CA ILE A 307 17.31 -6.84 -7.89
C ILE A 307 17.05 -8.15 -8.64
N ALA A 308 15.84 -8.70 -8.50
CA ALA A 308 15.40 -9.85 -9.30
C ALA A 308 14.14 -9.46 -10.11
N VAL A 309 14.21 -9.65 -11.43
CA VAL A 309 13.09 -9.51 -12.36
C VAL A 309 12.78 -10.90 -12.91
N VAL A 310 11.72 -11.51 -12.45
CA VAL A 310 11.40 -12.91 -12.70
C VAL A 310 9.96 -13.02 -13.20
N GLY A 311 9.75 -13.79 -14.26
CA GLY A 311 8.42 -14.13 -14.70
C GLY A 311 7.68 -14.99 -13.68
N TRP A 312 6.38 -14.89 -13.62
CA TRP A 312 5.55 -15.63 -12.67
C TRP A 312 5.68 -17.15 -12.84
N CYS A 313 5.66 -17.62 -14.09
CA CYS A 313 5.79 -19.04 -14.42
C CYS A 313 7.17 -19.60 -14.07
N THR A 314 8.21 -18.80 -14.28
CA THR A 314 9.57 -19.14 -13.89
C THR A 314 9.68 -19.29 -12.38
N ALA A 315 9.19 -18.33 -11.63
CA ALA A 315 9.25 -18.35 -10.17
C ALA A 315 8.45 -19.50 -9.54
N THR A 316 7.23 -19.73 -10.02
CA THR A 316 6.42 -20.85 -9.53
C THR A 316 7.05 -22.21 -9.82
N SER A 317 7.71 -22.35 -10.97
CA SER A 317 8.45 -23.57 -11.33
C SER A 317 9.70 -23.80 -10.48
N LEU A 318 10.36 -22.73 -10.04
CA LEU A 318 11.52 -22.82 -9.13
C LEU A 318 11.11 -23.19 -7.70
N GLY A 319 9.99 -22.65 -7.23
CA GLY A 319 9.47 -22.92 -5.89
C GLY A 319 8.77 -24.28 -5.78
N ASP A 320 7.90 -24.62 -6.73
CA ASP A 320 7.19 -25.89 -6.81
C ASP A 320 7.03 -26.30 -8.28
N PRO A 321 7.83 -27.24 -8.80
CA PRO A 321 7.76 -27.67 -10.19
C PRO A 321 6.41 -28.24 -10.63
N SER A 322 5.55 -28.66 -9.71
CA SER A 322 4.19 -29.11 -10.03
C SER A 322 3.22 -27.96 -10.35
N ARG A 323 3.56 -26.74 -9.94
CA ARG A 323 2.78 -25.51 -10.14
C ARG A 323 3.34 -24.66 -11.28
N ASN A 324 3.71 -25.29 -12.37
CA ASN A 324 4.15 -24.58 -13.58
C ASN A 324 2.94 -24.13 -14.41
N CYS A 325 3.13 -23.12 -15.24
CA CYS A 325 2.06 -22.56 -16.08
C CYS A 325 1.49 -23.53 -17.11
N SER A 326 2.12 -24.65 -17.37
CA SER A 326 1.55 -25.71 -18.22
C SER A 326 0.42 -26.45 -17.51
N ASN A 327 0.52 -26.60 -16.20
CA ASN A 327 -0.47 -27.30 -15.37
C ASN A 327 -1.48 -26.34 -14.72
N ASP A 328 -1.06 -25.09 -14.45
CA ASP A 328 -1.87 -24.03 -13.83
C ASP A 328 -1.67 -22.74 -14.64
N PRO A 329 -2.35 -22.59 -15.79
CA PRO A 329 -2.19 -21.43 -16.66
C PRO A 329 -2.58 -20.13 -15.92
N PRO A 330 -1.76 -19.08 -16.02
CA PRO A 330 -2.04 -17.79 -15.40
C PRO A 330 -3.28 -17.14 -16.04
N GLN A 331 -4.04 -16.39 -15.24
CA GLN A 331 -5.22 -15.66 -15.70
C GLN A 331 -4.88 -14.34 -16.42
N ALA A 332 -3.66 -13.87 -16.27
CA ALA A 332 -3.12 -12.67 -16.91
C ALA A 332 -1.72 -12.97 -17.47
N ASP A 333 -1.12 -12.01 -18.17
CA ASP A 333 0.26 -12.14 -18.68
C ASP A 333 1.23 -12.39 -17.52
N PRO A 334 1.92 -13.53 -17.49
CA PRO A 334 2.85 -13.88 -16.41
C PRO A 334 4.24 -13.23 -16.59
N SER A 335 4.44 -12.53 -17.70
CA SER A 335 5.74 -11.93 -18.03
C SER A 335 6.04 -10.71 -17.18
N ALA A 336 7.30 -10.46 -16.93
CA ALA A 336 7.77 -9.16 -16.49
C ALA A 336 8.21 -8.35 -17.70
N ASN A 337 7.37 -7.43 -18.19
CA ASN A 337 7.60 -6.64 -19.40
C ASN A 337 7.74 -5.15 -19.10
N ASN A 338 8.39 -4.40 -20.00
CA ASN A 338 8.45 -2.93 -19.98
C ASN A 338 8.89 -2.32 -18.66
N ASN A 339 9.74 -3.01 -17.88
CA ASN A 339 10.25 -2.47 -16.62
C ASN A 339 11.55 -1.69 -16.87
N LEU A 340 11.67 -0.54 -16.21
CA LEU A 340 12.87 0.28 -16.24
C LEU A 340 13.67 0.12 -14.95
N ILE A 341 14.85 -0.48 -15.04
CA ILE A 341 15.77 -0.73 -13.92
C ILE A 341 17.01 0.15 -14.12
N TYR A 342 17.07 1.31 -13.47
CA TYR A 342 18.06 2.30 -13.85
C TYR A 342 18.72 3.05 -12.68
N LEU A 343 19.97 3.42 -12.87
CA LEU A 343 20.74 4.26 -11.93
C LEU A 343 20.78 3.73 -10.48
N ASN A 344 20.49 2.45 -10.25
CA ASN A 344 20.63 1.86 -8.92
C ASN A 344 22.11 1.69 -8.58
N LYS A 345 22.44 1.93 -7.31
CA LYS A 345 23.74 1.59 -6.75
C LYS A 345 23.62 0.22 -6.08
N LEU A 346 24.43 -0.72 -6.54
CA LEU A 346 24.42 -2.12 -6.10
C LEU A 346 25.75 -2.43 -5.42
N SER A 347 25.72 -2.98 -4.21
CA SER A 347 26.96 -3.39 -3.52
C SER A 347 26.71 -4.57 -2.60
N ASP A 348 27.68 -5.48 -2.58
CA ASP A 348 27.71 -6.62 -1.67
C ASP A 348 26.46 -7.53 -1.72
N ASN A 349 25.75 -7.57 -2.86
CA ASN A 349 24.60 -8.47 -3.04
C ASN A 349 25.07 -9.84 -3.57
N GLY A 350 24.27 -10.87 -3.31
CA GLY A 350 24.52 -12.22 -3.82
C GLY A 350 25.69 -12.98 -3.17
N LEU A 351 26.14 -12.57 -1.99
CA LEU A 351 27.34 -13.15 -1.37
C LEU A 351 27.07 -14.50 -0.67
N ASN A 352 25.87 -14.72 -0.14
CA ASN A 352 25.48 -15.97 0.53
C ASN A 352 24.09 -16.44 0.08
N PRO A 353 23.94 -16.75 -1.22
CA PRO A 353 22.62 -16.96 -1.80
C PRO A 353 21.91 -18.17 -1.18
N THR A 354 20.59 -18.10 -1.15
CA THR A 354 19.75 -19.26 -0.87
C THR A 354 20.10 -20.40 -1.84
N PRO A 355 20.22 -21.65 -1.35
CA PRO A 355 20.56 -22.79 -2.21
C PRO A 355 19.67 -22.90 -3.43
N GLY A 356 20.28 -22.96 -4.62
CA GLY A 356 19.57 -23.00 -5.91
C GLY A 356 19.34 -21.65 -6.57
N ILE A 357 19.60 -20.56 -5.86
CA ILE A 357 19.58 -19.20 -6.42
C ILE A 357 21.03 -18.78 -6.74
N PRO A 358 21.32 -18.27 -7.94
CA PRO A 358 22.62 -17.68 -8.24
C PRO A 358 22.80 -16.38 -7.45
N GLY A 359 23.93 -16.22 -6.79
CA GLY A 359 24.26 -14.98 -6.06
C GLY A 359 24.73 -13.90 -7.04
N VAL A 360 23.92 -12.87 -7.26
CA VAL A 360 24.22 -11.78 -8.20
C VAL A 360 23.61 -10.45 -7.75
N ASP A 361 24.10 -9.35 -8.29
CA ASP A 361 23.47 -8.04 -8.09
C ASP A 361 22.14 -7.92 -8.84
N ILE A 362 22.07 -8.43 -10.08
CA ILE A 362 20.84 -8.42 -10.89
C ILE A 362 20.55 -9.82 -11.42
N LEU A 363 19.36 -10.32 -11.13
CA LEU A 363 18.82 -11.57 -11.65
C LEU A 363 17.67 -11.28 -12.60
N TYR A 364 17.77 -11.71 -13.86
CA TYR A 364 16.71 -11.59 -14.86
C TYR A 364 16.35 -12.97 -15.42
N LEU A 365 15.15 -13.46 -15.13
CA LEU A 365 14.71 -14.79 -15.54
C LEU A 365 13.30 -14.76 -16.14
N GLN A 366 13.20 -15.17 -17.40
CA GLN A 366 11.94 -15.37 -18.13
C GLN A 366 11.99 -16.73 -18.83
N THR A 367 10.90 -17.46 -18.90
CA THR A 367 10.87 -18.79 -19.52
C THR A 367 9.90 -18.83 -20.70
N PRO A 368 10.40 -18.68 -21.95
CA PRO A 368 9.58 -18.88 -23.13
C PRO A 368 9.00 -20.32 -23.18
N PRO A 369 7.79 -20.58 -23.75
CA PRO A 369 6.97 -19.61 -24.47
C PRO A 369 5.98 -18.84 -23.61
N PHE A 370 5.94 -19.08 -22.28
CA PHE A 370 4.93 -18.48 -21.40
C PHE A 370 5.24 -17.02 -21.08
N GLU A 371 6.53 -16.67 -21.08
CA GLU A 371 7.03 -15.35 -20.67
C GLU A 371 7.92 -14.78 -21.76
N ALA A 372 7.51 -13.66 -22.32
CA ALA A 372 8.23 -13.03 -23.42
C ALA A 372 9.34 -12.09 -22.94
N GLY A 373 9.16 -11.43 -21.80
CA GLY A 373 10.15 -10.56 -21.20
C GLY A 373 10.55 -9.35 -22.07
N VAL A 374 9.63 -8.80 -22.85
CA VAL A 374 9.92 -7.75 -23.84
C VAL A 374 9.92 -6.35 -23.24
N GLY A 375 10.65 -5.42 -23.86
CA GLY A 375 10.63 -4.00 -23.52
C GLY A 375 11.26 -3.64 -22.16
N ASN A 376 11.97 -4.55 -21.53
CA ASN A 376 12.71 -4.25 -20.30
C ASN A 376 13.97 -3.44 -20.61
N CYS A 377 14.32 -2.53 -19.69
CA CYS A 377 15.52 -1.72 -19.80
C CYS A 377 16.35 -1.77 -18.52
N PHE A 378 17.61 -2.20 -18.64
CA PHE A 378 18.59 -2.20 -17.55
C PHE A 378 19.71 -1.23 -17.90
N GLU A 379 19.66 0.02 -17.42
CA GLU A 379 20.65 1.01 -17.80
C GLU A 379 21.30 1.76 -16.64
N LYS A 380 22.57 2.11 -16.80
CA LYS A 380 23.33 2.99 -15.89
C LYS A 380 23.32 2.56 -14.40
N ASN A 381 23.07 1.29 -14.11
CA ASN A 381 23.25 0.75 -12.76
C ASN A 381 24.75 0.74 -12.40
N LYS A 382 25.10 0.89 -11.14
CA LYS A 382 26.46 1.08 -10.65
C LYS A 382 26.80 0.10 -9.53
N PRO A 383 28.09 -0.31 -9.42
CA PRO A 383 29.18 0.00 -10.33
C PRO A 383 28.96 -0.59 -11.71
N ALA A 384 29.68 -0.14 -12.73
CA ALA A 384 29.60 -0.71 -14.09
C ALA A 384 30.02 -2.20 -14.15
N SER A 385 30.68 -2.68 -13.10
CA SER A 385 31.13 -4.07 -12.92
C SER A 385 30.19 -4.91 -12.04
N PHE A 386 28.92 -4.50 -11.86
CA PHE A 386 27.96 -5.31 -11.13
C PHE A 386 27.80 -6.71 -11.74
N THR A 387 27.50 -7.70 -10.90
CA THR A 387 27.29 -9.09 -11.34
C THR A 387 25.84 -9.29 -11.76
N PHE A 388 25.60 -10.11 -12.79
CA PHE A 388 24.25 -10.43 -13.22
C PHE A 388 24.12 -11.83 -13.83
N LEU A 389 22.90 -12.36 -13.81
CA LEU A 389 22.50 -13.52 -14.62
C LEU A 389 21.25 -13.14 -15.42
N SER A 390 21.29 -13.46 -16.71
CA SER A 390 20.18 -13.23 -17.64
C SER A 390 19.78 -14.52 -18.34
N SER A 391 18.48 -14.75 -18.51
CA SER A 391 17.92 -15.82 -19.33
C SER A 391 17.82 -15.48 -20.82
N GLU A 392 18.22 -14.28 -21.22
CA GLU A 392 18.27 -13.91 -22.63
C GLU A 392 19.23 -14.84 -23.42
N PRO A 393 18.93 -15.13 -24.70
CA PRO A 393 19.74 -16.04 -25.51
C PRO A 393 21.21 -15.63 -25.68
N ASP A 394 21.49 -14.33 -25.60
CA ASP A 394 22.86 -13.79 -25.66
C ASP A 394 23.52 -13.63 -24.27
N GLY A 395 22.77 -13.96 -23.20
CA GLY A 395 23.21 -13.84 -21.83
C GLY A 395 23.36 -12.40 -21.33
N GLN A 396 22.88 -11.40 -22.06
CA GLN A 396 22.93 -9.99 -21.65
C GLN A 396 21.63 -9.54 -21.00
N LEU A 397 21.70 -8.48 -20.22
CA LEU A 397 20.50 -7.83 -19.71
C LEU A 397 19.81 -7.04 -20.84
N PRO A 398 18.46 -7.11 -20.97
CA PRO A 398 17.74 -6.38 -22.00
C PRO A 398 17.95 -4.86 -21.94
N THR A 399 18.00 -4.23 -23.09
CA THR A 399 18.09 -2.78 -23.26
C THR A 399 17.10 -2.25 -24.30
N ASP A 400 16.23 -3.09 -24.82
CA ASP A 400 15.27 -2.76 -25.87
C ASP A 400 14.18 -1.77 -25.41
N GLY A 401 13.88 -1.72 -24.10
CA GLY A 401 13.01 -0.74 -23.47
C GLY A 401 13.65 0.61 -23.12
N CYS A 402 14.96 0.75 -23.34
CA CYS A 402 15.68 1.98 -23.08
C CYS A 402 15.48 3.01 -24.21
#